data_4fc7302643b7e3fec402a589853a6d2a
#
_entry.id   4fc7302643b7e3fec402a589853a6d2a
#
_cell.length_a   1.000
_cell.length_b   1.000
_cell.length_c   1.000
_cell.angle_alpha   90.00
_cell.angle_beta   90.00
_cell.angle_gamma   90.00
#
_symmetry.space_group_name_H-M   'P 1'
#
loop_
_entity.id
_entity.type
_entity.pdbx_description
1 polymer ?
#
loop_
_entity_poly.entity_id
_entity_poly.type
_entity_poly.pdbx_seq_one_letter_code
_entity_poly.pdbx_strand_id
1 'polypeptide(L)'
;SLKYHEHDAYYLIKEKLNATKRSRDAYIERFIGPVSKHLTEAGLKFHIKGRTKSIHSIWQKMKKQKCGVDGIYDLFAIRIILDSPLEKEKMQCWQAYSIVTDMYQPNPKRLRDWISVPKSNGYECLHITVLGPEQKWVEVQIRTERMDEVAEHGLAAHWRYKGVKADGGGMEELSLIHI
;
A
#
# COMPACT_ATOMS: atom_id res chain seq x y z
N SER A 1 -13.87 -11.30 -33.73
CA SER A 1 -13.91 -9.91 -33.30
C SER A 1 -13.15 -9.66 -32.02
N LEU A 2 -12.50 -8.53 -31.90
CA LEU A 2 -11.70 -8.11 -30.75
C LEU A 2 -12.48 -8.14 -29.43
N LYS A 3 -13.77 -7.87 -29.45
CA LYS A 3 -14.63 -7.91 -28.24
C LYS A 3 -14.79 -9.32 -27.66
N TYR A 4 -14.77 -10.35 -28.49
CA TYR A 4 -14.87 -11.74 -28.05
C TYR A 4 -13.61 -12.20 -27.33
N HIS A 5 -12.43 -11.85 -27.87
CA HIS A 5 -11.16 -12.20 -27.25
C HIS A 5 -10.92 -11.48 -25.92
N GLU A 6 -11.34 -10.23 -25.82
CA GLU A 6 -11.22 -9.47 -24.57
C GLU A 6 -12.13 -10.01 -23.47
N HIS A 7 -13.35 -10.40 -23.83
CA HIS A 7 -14.32 -10.99 -22.91
C HIS A 7 -13.86 -12.36 -22.41
N ASP A 8 -13.32 -13.20 -23.31
CA ASP A 8 -12.78 -14.52 -22.94
C ASP A 8 -11.56 -14.40 -22.04
N ALA A 9 -10.65 -13.47 -22.33
CA ALA A 9 -9.48 -13.19 -21.49
C ALA A 9 -9.89 -12.72 -20.10
N TYR A 10 -10.90 -11.85 -19.99
CA TYR A 10 -11.44 -11.39 -18.71
C TYR A 10 -12.03 -12.54 -17.90
N TYR A 11 -12.82 -13.42 -18.52
CA TYR A 11 -13.40 -14.58 -17.85
C TYR A 11 -12.35 -15.58 -17.38
N LEU A 12 -11.33 -15.84 -18.19
CA LEU A 12 -10.23 -16.74 -17.83
C LEU A 12 -9.48 -16.21 -16.60
N ILE A 13 -9.21 -14.91 -16.54
CA ILE A 13 -8.58 -14.27 -15.40
C ILE A 13 -9.49 -14.36 -14.18
N LYS A 14 -10.77 -14.09 -14.34
CA LYS A 14 -11.78 -14.18 -13.28
C LYS A 14 -11.84 -15.59 -12.70
N GLU A 15 -11.91 -16.60 -13.54
CA GLU A 15 -11.91 -18.00 -13.11
C GLU A 15 -10.62 -18.37 -12.38
N LYS A 16 -9.49 -18.01 -12.93
CA LYS A 16 -8.18 -18.27 -12.31
C LYS A 16 -8.05 -17.59 -10.95
N LEU A 17 -8.47 -16.34 -10.83
CA LEU A 17 -8.42 -15.60 -9.58
C LEU A 17 -9.43 -16.13 -8.55
N ASN A 18 -10.64 -16.50 -8.96
CA ASN A 18 -11.63 -17.07 -8.06
C ASN A 18 -11.22 -18.46 -7.58
N ALA A 19 -10.67 -19.30 -8.48
CA ALA A 19 -10.17 -20.61 -8.11
C ALA A 19 -9.01 -20.52 -7.09
N THR A 20 -8.24 -19.43 -7.11
CA THR A 20 -7.10 -19.22 -6.21
C THR A 20 -7.40 -18.27 -5.05
N LYS A 21 -8.63 -17.80 -4.90
CA LYS A 21 -8.99 -16.83 -3.84
C LYS A 21 -8.63 -17.35 -2.45
N ARG A 22 -8.99 -18.60 -2.12
CA ARG A 22 -8.63 -19.22 -0.84
C ARG A 22 -7.11 -19.31 -0.66
N SER A 23 -6.39 -19.67 -1.71
CA SER A 23 -4.94 -19.73 -1.69
C SER A 23 -4.30 -18.37 -1.48
N ARG A 24 -4.85 -17.33 -2.11
CA ARG A 24 -4.38 -15.94 -1.93
C ARG A 24 -4.66 -15.44 -0.53
N ASP A 25 -5.85 -15.68 0.00
CA ASP A 25 -6.21 -15.27 1.36
C ASP A 25 -5.34 -16.01 2.39
N ALA A 26 -5.12 -17.31 2.21
CA ALA A 26 -4.23 -18.09 3.07
C ALA A 26 -2.78 -17.61 2.98
N TYR A 27 -2.33 -17.21 1.81
CA TYR A 27 -0.99 -16.66 1.61
C TYR A 27 -0.83 -15.34 2.36
N ILE A 28 -1.79 -14.44 2.21
CA ILE A 28 -1.79 -13.14 2.91
C ILE A 28 -1.79 -13.34 4.43
N GLU A 29 -2.59 -14.27 4.94
CA GLU A 29 -2.61 -14.59 6.37
C GLU A 29 -1.25 -15.12 6.86
N ARG A 30 -0.60 -15.97 6.09
CA ARG A 30 0.75 -16.46 6.41
C ARG A 30 1.80 -15.34 6.40
N PHE A 31 1.61 -14.34 5.56
CA PHE A 31 2.48 -13.16 5.53
C PHE A 31 2.21 -12.25 6.72
N ILE A 32 0.95 -11.97 7.02
CA ILE A 32 0.53 -11.03 8.07
C ILE A 32 0.88 -11.57 9.47
N GLY A 33 0.72 -12.86 9.73
CA GLY A 33 0.95 -13.44 11.06
C GLY A 33 2.31 -13.10 11.67
N PRO A 34 3.41 -13.47 11.02
CA PRO A 34 4.75 -13.14 11.53
C PRO A 34 5.03 -11.64 11.59
N VAL A 35 4.55 -10.86 10.61
CA VAL A 35 4.71 -9.40 10.61
C VAL A 35 4.00 -8.79 11.81
N SER A 36 2.76 -9.18 12.09
CA SER A 36 1.99 -8.72 13.25
C SER A 36 2.71 -9.03 14.56
N LYS A 37 3.26 -10.23 14.67
CA LYS A 37 4.00 -10.66 15.87
C LYS A 37 5.20 -9.75 16.11
N HIS A 38 6.00 -9.49 15.09
CA HIS A 38 7.21 -8.67 15.21
C HIS A 38 6.88 -7.20 15.50
N LEU A 39 5.84 -6.66 14.85
CA LEU A 39 5.39 -5.29 15.13
C LEU A 39 4.87 -5.13 16.57
N THR A 40 4.13 -6.12 17.05
CA THR A 40 3.61 -6.14 18.44
C THR A 40 4.76 -6.21 19.44
N GLU A 41 5.74 -7.08 19.21
CA GLU A 41 6.93 -7.21 20.06
C GLU A 41 7.75 -5.92 20.12
N ALA A 42 7.75 -5.13 19.06
CA ALA A 42 8.40 -3.82 18.99
C ALA A 42 7.62 -2.71 19.72
N GLY A 43 6.43 -3.01 20.25
CA GLY A 43 5.59 -2.05 20.96
C GLY A 43 4.80 -1.11 20.08
N LEU A 44 4.68 -1.40 18.79
CA LEU A 44 3.89 -0.58 17.86
C LEU A 44 2.40 -0.91 17.98
N LYS A 45 1.58 0.13 17.91
CA LYS A 45 0.11 0.00 17.78
C LYS A 45 -0.27 0.11 16.32
N PHE A 46 -0.98 -0.88 15.81
CA PHE A 46 -1.26 -0.96 14.38
C PHE A 46 -2.45 -1.86 14.08
N HIS A 47 -2.92 -1.77 12.86
CA HIS A 47 -3.75 -2.80 12.24
C HIS A 47 -3.28 -3.03 10.81
N ILE A 48 -3.52 -4.22 10.29
CA ILE A 48 -3.10 -4.61 8.94
C ILE A 48 -4.33 -4.97 8.12
N LYS A 49 -4.42 -4.37 6.93
CA LYS A 49 -5.46 -4.68 5.96
C LYS A 49 -4.85 -5.42 4.78
N GLY A 50 -5.41 -6.56 4.42
CA GLY A 50 -5.14 -7.18 3.13
C GLY A 50 -5.80 -6.36 2.03
N ARG A 51 -5.05 -6.11 0.96
CA ARG A 51 -5.57 -5.39 -0.19
C ARG A 51 -5.66 -6.35 -1.37
N THR A 52 -6.86 -6.55 -1.88
CA THR A 52 -7.07 -7.30 -3.12
C THR A 52 -7.36 -6.32 -4.23
N LYS A 53 -6.70 -6.50 -5.37
CA LYS A 53 -7.01 -5.71 -6.56
C LYS A 53 -8.23 -6.27 -7.26
N SER A 54 -9.01 -5.38 -7.87
CA SER A 54 -10.12 -5.81 -8.71
C SER A 54 -9.60 -6.58 -9.93
N ILE A 55 -10.39 -7.52 -10.42
CA ILE A 55 -10.04 -8.29 -11.62
C ILE A 55 -9.78 -7.35 -12.80
N HIS A 56 -10.58 -6.30 -12.91
CA HIS A 56 -10.42 -5.29 -13.96
C HIS A 56 -9.06 -4.59 -13.89
N SER A 57 -8.62 -4.18 -12.69
CA SER A 57 -7.32 -3.55 -12.48
C SER A 57 -6.16 -4.48 -12.84
N ILE A 58 -6.26 -5.76 -12.48
CA ILE A 58 -5.26 -6.77 -12.83
C ILE A 58 -5.19 -6.95 -14.35
N TRP A 59 -6.34 -7.04 -15.00
CA TRP A 59 -6.42 -7.19 -16.45
C TRP A 59 -5.83 -5.98 -17.19
N GLN A 60 -6.13 -4.76 -16.76
CA GLN A 60 -5.55 -3.54 -17.31
C GLN A 60 -4.02 -3.53 -17.16
N LYS A 61 -3.50 -3.96 -16.03
CA LYS A 61 -2.05 -4.07 -15.82
C LYS A 61 -1.41 -5.12 -16.71
N MET A 62 -2.03 -6.27 -16.89
CA MET A 62 -1.54 -7.30 -17.79
C MET A 62 -1.43 -6.79 -19.23
N LYS A 63 -2.43 -6.04 -19.68
CA LYS A 63 -2.40 -5.41 -21.01
C LYS A 63 -1.29 -4.38 -21.15
N LYS A 64 -1.16 -3.50 -20.16
CA LYS A 64 -0.17 -2.42 -20.16
C LYS A 64 1.25 -2.95 -20.12
N GLN A 65 1.51 -3.99 -19.33
CA GLN A 65 2.84 -4.57 -19.16
C GLN A 65 3.12 -5.73 -20.08
N LYS A 66 2.15 -6.15 -20.87
CA LYS A 66 2.25 -7.31 -21.78
C LYS A 66 2.76 -8.56 -21.06
N CYS A 67 2.24 -8.84 -19.87
CA CYS A 67 2.63 -9.98 -19.05
C CYS A 67 1.41 -10.80 -18.60
N GLY A 68 1.66 -11.99 -18.09
CA GLY A 68 0.63 -12.82 -17.44
C GLY A 68 0.39 -12.37 -15.98
N VAL A 69 -0.50 -13.08 -15.29
CA VAL A 69 -0.83 -12.81 -13.87
C VAL A 69 0.43 -12.90 -12.99
N ASP A 70 1.33 -13.83 -13.30
CA ASP A 70 2.55 -14.05 -12.55
C ASP A 70 3.58 -12.91 -12.69
N GLY A 71 3.44 -12.08 -13.71
CA GLY A 71 4.30 -10.90 -13.91
C GLY A 71 3.85 -9.65 -13.18
N ILE A 72 2.79 -9.71 -12.38
CA ILE A 72 2.28 -8.56 -11.63
C ILE A 72 2.86 -8.58 -10.21
N TYR A 73 3.69 -7.58 -9.90
CA TYR A 73 4.39 -7.47 -8.61
C TYR A 73 3.48 -7.20 -7.42
N ASP A 74 2.34 -6.55 -7.64
CA ASP A 74 1.44 -6.11 -6.57
C ASP A 74 0.13 -6.90 -6.50
N LEU A 75 0.16 -8.15 -6.99
CA LEU A 75 -0.97 -9.06 -6.87
C LEU A 75 -1.32 -9.34 -5.41
N PHE A 76 -0.29 -9.50 -4.57
CA PHE A 76 -0.43 -9.60 -3.13
C PHE A 76 -0.03 -8.27 -2.51
N ALA A 77 -0.94 -7.65 -1.78
CA ALA A 77 -0.68 -6.36 -1.16
C ALA A 77 -1.26 -6.32 0.25
N ILE A 78 -0.53 -5.69 1.15
CA ILE A 78 -1.00 -5.40 2.49
C ILE A 78 -0.78 -3.93 2.81
N ARG A 79 -1.54 -3.42 3.76
CA ARG A 79 -1.40 -2.07 4.27
C ARG A 79 -1.26 -2.14 5.78
N ILE A 80 -0.13 -1.65 6.30
CA ILE A 80 0.13 -1.50 7.73
C ILE A 80 -0.24 -0.08 8.12
N ILE A 81 -1.22 0.06 8.99
CA ILE A 81 -1.71 1.36 9.47
C ILE A 81 -1.32 1.50 10.94
N LEU A 82 -0.42 2.43 11.22
CA LEU A 82 0.10 2.67 12.56
C LEU A 82 -0.73 3.71 13.29
N ASP A 83 -1.04 3.44 14.56
CA ASP A 83 -1.58 4.42 15.49
C ASP A 83 -0.41 5.09 16.19
N SER A 84 0.09 6.17 15.61
CA SER A 84 1.28 6.87 16.06
C SER A 84 0.96 8.30 16.47
N PRO A 85 1.61 8.81 17.55
CA PRO A 85 1.59 10.25 17.81
C PRO A 85 2.18 11.01 16.63
N LEU A 86 1.68 12.22 16.40
CA LEU A 86 2.05 13.02 15.23
C LEU A 86 3.57 13.23 15.09
N GLU A 87 4.23 13.49 16.21
CA GLU A 87 5.68 13.74 16.27
C GLU A 87 6.52 12.48 16.05
N LYS A 88 5.92 11.30 16.13
CA LYS A 88 6.60 10.01 15.95
C LYS A 88 6.22 9.27 14.66
N GLU A 89 5.39 9.86 13.83
CA GLU A 89 4.86 9.20 12.64
C GLU A 89 5.97 8.69 11.71
N LYS A 90 6.87 9.58 11.32
CA LYS A 90 7.95 9.21 10.41
C LYS A 90 8.85 8.13 11.01
N MET A 91 9.25 8.31 12.26
CA MET A 91 10.12 7.36 12.95
C MET A 91 9.47 5.97 13.03
N GLN A 92 8.19 5.91 13.39
CA GLN A 92 7.50 4.62 13.54
C GLN A 92 7.21 3.96 12.20
N CYS A 93 6.93 4.72 11.15
CA CYS A 93 6.81 4.16 9.80
C CYS A 93 8.13 3.52 9.33
N TRP A 94 9.26 4.18 9.58
CA TRP A 94 10.57 3.62 9.25
C TRP A 94 10.95 2.45 10.16
N GLN A 95 10.48 2.43 11.39
CA GLN A 95 10.63 1.28 12.28
C GLN A 95 9.87 0.06 11.72
N ALA A 96 8.64 0.24 11.29
CA ALA A 96 7.88 -0.81 10.64
C ALA A 96 8.56 -1.31 9.35
N TYR A 97 9.09 -0.39 8.55
CA TYR A 97 9.90 -0.71 7.37
C TYR A 97 11.10 -1.60 7.75
N SER A 98 11.84 -1.21 8.77
CA SER A 98 13.00 -1.97 9.25
C SER A 98 12.60 -3.39 9.65
N ILE A 99 11.50 -3.54 10.37
CA ILE A 99 11.00 -4.85 10.83
C ILE A 99 10.62 -5.74 9.64
N VAL A 100 9.86 -5.20 8.69
CA VAL A 100 9.42 -5.96 7.50
C VAL A 100 10.62 -6.39 6.65
N THR A 101 11.58 -5.49 6.46
CA THR A 101 12.77 -5.77 5.61
C THR A 101 13.80 -6.64 6.29
N ASP A 102 13.78 -6.76 7.62
CA ASP A 102 14.55 -7.77 8.33
C ASP A 102 13.99 -9.18 8.11
N MET A 103 12.68 -9.29 7.92
CA MET A 103 12.00 -10.56 7.71
C MET A 103 12.04 -11.01 6.25
N TYR A 104 11.90 -10.07 5.32
CA TYR A 104 11.77 -10.35 3.89
C TYR A 104 12.64 -9.39 3.10
N GLN A 105 13.30 -9.92 2.09
CA GLN A 105 14.20 -9.12 1.26
C GLN A 105 13.42 -8.11 0.40
N PRO A 106 13.74 -6.81 0.50
CA PRO A 106 13.08 -5.81 -0.32
C PRO A 106 13.65 -5.76 -1.74
N ASN A 107 12.82 -5.29 -2.68
CA ASN A 107 13.27 -4.89 -4.00
C ASN A 107 13.59 -3.40 -3.98
N PRO A 108 14.89 -3.01 -4.00
CA PRO A 108 15.26 -1.60 -3.81
C PRO A 108 14.79 -0.70 -4.93
N LYS A 109 14.53 -1.23 -6.12
CA LYS A 109 14.03 -0.46 -7.27
C LYS A 109 12.57 -0.04 -7.12
N ARG A 110 11.85 -0.67 -6.19
CA ARG A 110 10.41 -0.44 -5.99
C ARG A 110 10.09 0.30 -4.69
N LEU A 111 11.10 0.76 -3.96
CA LEU A 111 10.89 1.61 -2.80
C LEU A 111 10.40 2.99 -3.22
N ARG A 112 9.33 3.47 -2.57
CA ARG A 112 8.80 4.83 -2.74
C ARG A 112 8.61 5.44 -1.35
N ASP A 113 9.34 6.50 -1.07
CA ASP A 113 9.26 7.24 0.19
C ASP A 113 8.45 8.52 -0.01
N TRP A 114 7.15 8.42 0.21
CA TRP A 114 6.24 9.56 0.17
C TRP A 114 6.01 10.16 1.56
N ILE A 115 6.83 9.79 2.56
CA ILE A 115 6.79 10.38 3.90
C ILE A 115 7.83 11.49 4.02
N SER A 116 9.06 11.21 3.61
CA SER A 116 10.13 12.23 3.60
C SER A 116 9.86 13.31 2.57
N VAL A 117 9.29 12.93 1.41
CA VAL A 117 8.89 13.86 0.35
C VAL A 117 7.45 13.54 -0.06
N PRO A 118 6.45 14.11 0.64
CA PRO A 118 5.04 13.88 0.31
C PRO A 118 4.71 14.33 -1.12
N LYS A 119 3.71 13.68 -1.72
CA LYS A 119 3.21 14.12 -3.03
C LYS A 119 2.52 15.48 -2.91
N SER A 120 2.42 16.19 -4.03
CA SER A 120 1.81 17.52 -4.09
C SER A 120 0.36 17.56 -3.57
N ASN A 121 -0.38 16.45 -3.69
CA ASN A 121 -1.72 16.31 -3.16
C ASN A 121 -1.79 15.98 -1.66
N GLY A 122 -0.65 15.95 -0.97
CA GLY A 122 -0.57 15.61 0.45
C GLY A 122 -0.49 14.13 0.76
N TYR A 123 -0.46 13.26 -0.24
CA TYR A 123 -0.34 11.82 -0.02
C TYR A 123 0.99 11.47 0.63
N GLU A 124 0.93 10.73 1.72
CA GLU A 124 2.09 10.25 2.48
C GLU A 124 1.97 8.76 2.69
N CYS A 125 3.01 8.01 2.37
CA CYS A 125 3.08 6.57 2.60
C CYS A 125 4.48 6.07 2.27
N LEU A 126 4.91 4.97 2.90
CA LEU A 126 6.04 4.19 2.43
C LEU A 126 5.50 3.02 1.59
N HIS A 127 5.96 2.92 0.36
CA HIS A 127 5.66 1.77 -0.50
C HIS A 127 6.91 0.92 -0.63
N ILE A 128 6.83 -0.34 -0.25
CA ILE A 128 7.90 -1.31 -0.44
C ILE A 128 7.34 -2.55 -1.10
N THR A 129 8.20 -3.25 -1.83
CA THR A 129 7.90 -4.56 -2.39
C THR A 129 8.92 -5.54 -1.84
N VAL A 130 8.46 -6.59 -1.18
CA VAL A 130 9.33 -7.58 -0.56
C VAL A 130 9.08 -8.95 -1.14
N LEU A 131 10.11 -9.79 -1.08
CA LEU A 131 10.01 -11.19 -1.48
C LEU A 131 9.52 -12.00 -0.28
N GLY A 132 8.24 -12.34 -0.30
CA GLY A 132 7.58 -13.09 0.75
C GLY A 132 7.76 -14.60 0.63
N PRO A 133 7.01 -15.38 1.43
CA PRO A 133 7.05 -16.84 1.34
C PRO A 133 6.78 -17.34 -0.07
N GLU A 134 7.34 -18.49 -0.41
CA GLU A 134 7.21 -19.13 -1.73
C GLU A 134 7.71 -18.29 -2.90
N GLN A 135 8.66 -17.36 -2.63
CA GLN A 135 9.28 -16.51 -3.66
C GLN A 135 8.27 -15.62 -4.40
N LYS A 136 7.24 -15.16 -3.68
CA LYS A 136 6.21 -14.27 -4.24
C LYS A 136 6.41 -12.84 -3.75
N TRP A 137 6.28 -11.89 -4.67
CA TRP A 137 6.38 -10.47 -4.34
C TRP A 137 5.13 -9.99 -3.63
N VAL A 138 5.32 -9.25 -2.53
CA VAL A 138 4.23 -8.64 -1.77
C VAL A 138 4.49 -7.14 -1.69
N GLU A 139 3.52 -6.34 -2.10
CA GLU A 139 3.55 -4.89 -1.89
C GLU A 139 3.10 -4.60 -0.46
N VAL A 140 3.90 -3.84 0.26
CA VAL A 140 3.59 -3.40 1.62
C VAL A 140 3.51 -1.88 1.63
N GLN A 141 2.35 -1.36 2.01
CA GLN A 141 2.15 0.06 2.23
C GLN A 141 2.18 0.32 3.73
N ILE A 142 3.03 1.23 4.17
CA ILE A 142 3.16 1.61 5.59
C ILE A 142 2.77 3.06 5.73
N ARG A 143 1.78 3.33 6.56
CA ARG A 143 1.31 4.68 6.86
C ARG A 143 0.63 4.74 8.22
N THR A 144 0.45 5.95 8.75
CA THR A 144 -0.29 6.14 9.99
C THR A 144 -1.79 6.32 9.71
N GLU A 145 -2.60 6.30 10.75
CA GLU A 145 -4.05 6.55 10.62
C GLU A 145 -4.35 7.91 10.00
N ARG A 146 -3.60 8.95 10.37
CA ARG A 146 -3.73 10.26 9.75
C ARG A 146 -3.43 10.22 8.25
N MET A 147 -2.34 9.57 7.86
CA MET A 147 -1.95 9.42 6.45
C MET A 147 -2.98 8.61 5.67
N ASP A 148 -3.56 7.59 6.29
CA ASP A 148 -4.61 6.77 5.70
C ASP A 148 -5.89 7.59 5.48
N GLU A 149 -6.27 8.41 6.45
CA GLU A 149 -7.41 9.31 6.31
C GLU A 149 -7.23 10.31 5.16
N VAL A 150 -6.05 10.91 5.05
CA VAL A 150 -5.72 11.81 3.93
C VAL A 150 -5.80 11.07 2.59
N ALA A 151 -5.29 9.84 2.52
CA ALA A 151 -5.32 9.04 1.31
C ALA A 151 -6.74 8.66 0.90
N GLU A 152 -7.62 8.35 1.87
CA GLU A 152 -9.01 7.96 1.61
C GLU A 152 -9.92 9.15 1.32
N HIS A 153 -9.70 10.29 1.98
CA HIS A 153 -10.58 11.47 1.91
C HIS A 153 -9.97 12.63 1.12
N GLY A 154 -8.73 12.51 0.65
CA GLY A 154 -8.10 13.46 -0.25
C GLY A 154 -7.68 14.78 0.39
N LEU A 155 -7.58 15.82 -0.42
CA LEU A 155 -7.03 17.12 -0.05
C LEU A 155 -7.75 17.80 1.14
N ALA A 156 -9.06 17.63 1.26
CA ALA A 156 -9.82 18.23 2.35
C ALA A 156 -9.35 17.74 3.73
N ALA A 157 -9.06 16.44 3.86
CA ALA A 157 -8.52 15.88 5.10
C ALA A 157 -7.08 16.37 5.35
N HIS A 158 -6.27 16.46 4.30
CA HIS A 158 -4.91 16.99 4.40
C HIS A 158 -4.91 18.43 4.93
N TRP A 159 -5.79 19.27 4.44
CA TRP A 159 -5.89 20.65 4.90
C TRP A 159 -6.39 20.78 6.34
N ARG A 160 -7.28 19.89 6.77
CA ARG A 160 -7.73 19.86 8.18
C ARG A 160 -6.55 19.64 9.13
N TYR A 161 -5.67 18.69 8.83
CA TYR A 161 -4.50 18.41 9.66
C TYR A 161 -3.46 19.54 9.61
N LYS A 162 -3.24 20.14 8.45
CA LYS A 162 -2.35 21.29 8.31
C LYS A 162 -2.88 22.53 9.04
N GLY A 163 -4.19 22.76 9.00
CA GLY A 163 -4.84 23.87 9.71
C GLY A 163 -4.68 23.78 11.22
N VAL A 164 -4.64 22.59 11.78
CA VAL A 164 -4.41 22.36 13.21
C VAL A 164 -2.94 22.64 13.60
N LYS A 165 -2.00 22.45 12.68
CA LYS A 165 -0.57 22.73 12.91
C LYS A 165 -0.18 24.21 12.75
N ALA A 166 -0.90 24.93 11.90
CA ALA A 166 -0.58 26.30 11.53
C ALA A 166 -1.60 27.24 12.16
N ASP A 167 -1.41 27.62 13.43
CA ASP A 167 -2.12 28.74 14.01
C ASP A 167 -1.81 30.00 13.18
N GLY A 168 -2.70 30.32 12.25
CA GLY A 168 -2.76 31.62 11.61
C GLY A 168 -2.26 31.78 10.17
N GLY A 169 -1.80 30.72 9.50
CA GLY A 169 -1.27 30.82 8.13
C GLY A 169 -2.06 30.10 7.03
N GLY A 170 -3.26 29.68 7.31
CA GLY A 170 -3.97 28.67 6.52
C GLY A 170 -4.31 29.01 5.06
N MET A 171 -4.38 30.30 4.69
CA MET A 171 -4.79 30.71 3.33
C MET A 171 -3.64 30.74 2.33
N GLU A 172 -2.44 31.09 2.77
CA GLU A 172 -1.26 31.13 1.90
C GLU A 172 -0.70 29.74 1.58
N GLU A 173 -0.76 28.82 2.55
CA GLU A 173 -0.36 27.43 2.33
C GLU A 173 -1.33 26.68 1.41
N LEU A 174 -2.60 27.02 1.42
CA LEU A 174 -3.60 26.42 0.54
C LEU A 174 -3.37 26.76 -0.93
N SER A 175 -2.81 27.93 -1.24
CA SER A 175 -2.50 28.33 -2.60
C SER A 175 -1.28 27.61 -3.16
N LEU A 176 -0.35 27.17 -2.31
CA LEU A 176 0.85 26.42 -2.72
C LEU A 176 0.56 24.95 -3.04
N ILE A 177 -0.50 24.38 -2.49
CA ILE A 177 -0.91 22.99 -2.70
C ILE A 177 -1.64 22.82 -4.04
N HIS A 178 -2.21 23.87 -4.59
CA HIS A 178 -2.90 23.87 -5.89
C HIS A 178 -1.96 23.95 -7.11
N ILE A 179 -0.71 24.16 -6.90
CA ILE A 179 0.31 24.17 -7.94
C ILE A 179 0.97 22.79 -7.98
#